data_862207e3e2712c65d2db272c61695c1e
#
_entry.id   862207e3e2712c65d2db272c61695c1e
#
_cell.length_a   1.000
_cell.length_b   1.000
_cell.length_c   1.000
_cell.angle_alpha   90.00
_cell.angle_beta   90.00
_cell.angle_gamma   90.00
#
_symmetry.space_group_name_H-M   'P 1'
#
loop_
_entity.id
_entity.type
_entity.pdbx_description
1 polymer ?
#
loop_
_entity_poly.entity_id
_entity_poly.type
_entity_poly.pdbx_seq_one_letter_code
_entity_poly.pdbx_strand_id
1 'polypeptide(L)'
;IWDIDEIAGTKSVRDIKEQEVYMGDIPLMTKNATFVVNGTERVVVSQMHRSPGVFFDHDYGKTHTSGKFLFNARIIPYRGSWLDFEHDAKNNLHARIDRKRKFPVTTLFKCLLSDQSDKYLKECENNKIDPDPRKILGMTGEEILSLFYDNIPYKKNEFGWSFKQDLSFFKSKILNFDILDSKNGKVLLTKGTKV
;
A
#
# COMPACT_ATOMS: atom_id res chain seq x y z
N ILE A 1 -29.75 20.22 -11.08
CA ILE A 1 -29.10 21.23 -11.91
C ILE A 1 -28.46 22.24 -10.97
N TRP A 2 -27.22 22.57 -11.21
CA TRP A 2 -26.44 23.50 -10.40
C TRP A 2 -26.16 24.76 -11.23
N ASP A 3 -26.30 25.92 -10.66
CA ASP A 3 -25.72 27.16 -11.17
C ASP A 3 -24.35 27.35 -10.52
N ILE A 4 -23.35 27.50 -11.37
CA ILE A 4 -21.96 27.72 -10.97
C ILE A 4 -21.65 29.18 -11.30
N ASP A 5 -21.39 29.97 -10.27
CA ASP A 5 -20.89 31.33 -10.44
C ASP A 5 -19.34 31.22 -10.50
N GLU A 6 -18.79 31.36 -11.72
CA GLU A 6 -17.36 31.27 -11.96
C GLU A 6 -16.55 32.39 -11.32
N ILE A 7 -17.20 33.55 -11.01
CA ILE A 7 -16.54 34.72 -10.42
C ILE A 7 -16.46 34.57 -8.90
N ALA A 8 -17.56 34.12 -8.28
CA ALA A 8 -17.66 33.96 -6.84
C ALA A 8 -17.24 32.55 -6.35
N GLY A 9 -17.06 31.57 -7.24
CA GLY A 9 -16.74 30.18 -6.92
C GLY A 9 -17.84 29.46 -6.13
N THR A 10 -19.06 30.00 -6.11
CA THR A 10 -20.18 29.43 -5.37
C THR A 10 -21.04 28.54 -6.26
N LYS A 11 -21.54 27.43 -5.70
CA LYS A 11 -22.48 26.51 -6.34
C LYS A 11 -23.83 26.64 -5.63
N SER A 12 -24.88 27.06 -6.37
CA SER A 12 -26.24 27.07 -5.89
C SER A 12 -27.11 26.06 -6.64
N VAL A 13 -28.06 25.44 -5.94
CA VAL A 13 -29.00 24.51 -6.57
C VAL A 13 -30.05 25.33 -7.30
N ARG A 14 -30.07 25.25 -8.63
CA ARG A 14 -31.06 25.93 -9.47
C ARG A 14 -32.39 25.18 -9.51
N ASP A 15 -32.29 23.84 -9.70
CA ASP A 15 -33.47 23.01 -9.88
C ASP A 15 -33.19 21.56 -9.51
N ILE A 16 -34.15 20.89 -8.88
CA ILE A 16 -34.11 19.46 -8.58
C ILE A 16 -35.12 18.77 -9.48
N LYS A 17 -34.65 17.96 -10.42
CA LYS A 17 -35.51 17.14 -11.28
C LYS A 17 -35.57 15.73 -10.73
N GLU A 18 -36.78 15.29 -10.42
CA GLU A 18 -37.03 13.91 -9.97
C GLU A 18 -37.81 13.17 -11.06
N GLN A 19 -37.48 11.92 -11.23
CA GLN A 19 -38.16 11.04 -12.17
C GLN A 19 -38.18 9.62 -11.58
N GLU A 20 -39.35 9.01 -11.59
CA GLU A 20 -39.50 7.60 -11.29
C GLU A 20 -39.10 6.77 -12.52
N VAL A 21 -38.20 5.81 -12.32
CA VAL A 21 -37.71 4.91 -13.36
C VAL A 21 -38.01 3.48 -12.95
N TYR A 22 -38.66 2.75 -13.83
CA TYR A 22 -38.89 1.32 -13.62
C TYR A 22 -37.57 0.54 -13.67
N MET A 23 -37.20 -0.10 -12.56
CA MET A 23 -35.94 -0.85 -12.42
C MET A 23 -36.09 -2.36 -12.59
N GLY A 24 -37.32 -2.85 -12.67
CA GLY A 24 -37.65 -4.27 -12.77
C GLY A 24 -38.50 -4.76 -11.60
N ASP A 25 -38.91 -6.00 -11.68
CA ASP A 25 -39.71 -6.67 -10.65
C ASP A 25 -38.81 -7.34 -9.60
N ILE A 26 -39.19 -7.21 -8.34
CA ILE A 26 -38.54 -7.92 -7.22
C ILE A 26 -39.48 -9.04 -6.79
N PRO A 27 -39.02 -10.32 -6.72
CA PRO A 27 -39.84 -11.40 -6.24
C PRO A 27 -40.37 -11.15 -4.84
N LEU A 28 -41.64 -11.36 -4.63
CA LEU A 28 -42.27 -11.25 -3.32
C LEU A 28 -41.89 -12.44 -2.44
N MET A 29 -41.47 -12.18 -1.21
CA MET A 29 -41.19 -13.21 -0.23
C MET A 29 -42.53 -13.70 0.38
N THR A 30 -42.72 -15.01 0.41
CA THR A 30 -43.90 -15.68 1.02
C THR A 30 -43.79 -15.68 2.56
N LYS A 31 -44.87 -16.07 3.22
CA LYS A 31 -44.90 -16.21 4.70
C LYS A 31 -43.86 -17.22 5.23
N ASN A 32 -43.47 -18.17 4.41
CA ASN A 32 -42.50 -19.24 4.75
C ASN A 32 -41.04 -18.85 4.42
N ALA A 33 -40.76 -17.57 4.14
CA ALA A 33 -39.45 -17.07 3.74
C ALA A 33 -38.92 -17.71 2.42
N THR A 34 -39.84 -18.06 1.53
CA THR A 34 -39.52 -18.58 0.19
C THR A 34 -39.87 -17.55 -0.88
N PHE A 35 -39.33 -17.69 -2.06
CA PHE A 35 -39.60 -16.85 -3.24
C PHE A 35 -40.15 -17.70 -4.37
N VAL A 36 -41.14 -17.22 -5.07
CA VAL A 36 -41.66 -17.90 -6.29
C VAL A 36 -40.95 -17.27 -7.50
N VAL A 37 -40.11 -18.06 -8.16
CA VAL A 37 -39.38 -17.66 -9.35
C VAL A 37 -39.68 -18.64 -10.47
N ASN A 38 -40.20 -18.13 -11.60
CA ASN A 38 -40.62 -18.93 -12.74
C ASN A 38 -41.56 -20.12 -12.36
N GLY A 39 -42.53 -19.86 -11.46
CA GLY A 39 -43.49 -20.87 -11.00
C GLY A 39 -42.92 -21.89 -10.02
N THR A 40 -41.67 -21.78 -9.60
CA THR A 40 -41.00 -22.69 -8.66
C THR A 40 -40.74 -21.97 -7.34
N GLU A 41 -41.05 -22.60 -6.23
CA GLU A 41 -40.74 -22.12 -4.89
C GLU A 41 -39.25 -22.31 -4.60
N ARG A 42 -38.55 -21.24 -4.26
CA ARG A 42 -37.10 -21.24 -4.02
C ARG A 42 -36.74 -20.55 -2.69
N VAL A 43 -35.65 -20.99 -2.10
CA VAL A 43 -35.09 -20.44 -0.86
C VAL A 43 -33.70 -19.92 -1.11
N VAL A 44 -33.36 -18.80 -0.49
CA VAL A 44 -32.00 -18.26 -0.50
C VAL A 44 -31.14 -19.09 0.47
N VAL A 45 -30.10 -19.70 -0.05
CA VAL A 45 -29.15 -20.52 0.71
C VAL A 45 -27.84 -19.74 0.92
N SER A 46 -27.32 -19.81 2.13
CA SER A 46 -26.00 -19.22 2.42
C SER A 46 -24.91 -19.95 1.66
N GLN A 47 -24.04 -19.19 1.01
CA GLN A 47 -22.89 -19.72 0.29
C GLN A 47 -21.62 -19.53 1.12
N MET A 48 -20.83 -20.59 1.26
CA MET A 48 -19.53 -20.51 1.89
C MET A 48 -18.56 -19.74 0.98
N HIS A 49 -17.86 -18.76 1.55
CA HIS A 49 -16.82 -18.02 0.87
C HIS A 49 -15.62 -17.83 1.79
N ARG A 50 -14.47 -17.47 1.22
CA ARG A 50 -13.30 -17.13 1.99
C ARG A 50 -13.58 -15.86 2.81
N SER A 51 -13.23 -15.86 4.11
CA SER A 51 -13.45 -14.69 4.96
C SER A 51 -12.65 -13.48 4.45
N PRO A 52 -13.19 -12.26 4.57
CA PRO A 52 -12.41 -11.07 4.37
C PRO A 52 -11.24 -11.00 5.35
N GLY A 53 -10.11 -10.44 4.92
CA GLY A 53 -8.93 -10.29 5.77
C GLY A 53 -7.63 -10.31 4.99
N VAL A 54 -6.52 -10.34 5.72
CA VAL A 54 -5.17 -10.41 5.17
C VAL A 54 -4.61 -11.80 5.45
N PHE A 55 -4.13 -12.46 4.41
CA PHE A 55 -3.56 -13.81 4.46
C PHE A 55 -2.10 -13.74 4.00
N PHE A 56 -1.21 -14.31 4.81
CA PHE A 56 0.19 -14.45 4.48
C PHE A 56 0.49 -15.92 4.18
N ASP A 57 1.26 -16.14 3.12
CA ASP A 57 1.61 -17.49 2.68
C ASP A 57 3.01 -17.49 2.02
N HIS A 58 3.55 -18.66 1.74
CA HIS A 58 4.80 -18.85 1.01
C HIS A 58 4.77 -20.16 0.20
N ASP A 59 5.62 -20.23 -0.81
CA ASP A 59 5.67 -21.35 -1.77
C ASP A 59 6.43 -22.59 -1.28
N TYR A 60 6.93 -22.59 -0.05
CA TYR A 60 7.81 -23.65 0.50
C TYR A 60 9.07 -23.91 -0.32
N GLY A 61 9.57 -22.92 -1.08
CA GLY A 61 10.74 -23.04 -1.93
C GLY A 61 10.56 -23.91 -3.17
N LYS A 62 9.32 -24.23 -3.55
CA LYS A 62 9.03 -25.12 -4.69
C LYS A 62 9.14 -24.42 -6.05
N THR A 63 8.93 -23.11 -6.09
CA THR A 63 8.87 -22.35 -7.35
C THR A 63 10.23 -22.02 -7.91
N HIS A 64 11.25 -21.86 -7.06
CA HIS A 64 12.59 -21.49 -7.48
C HIS A 64 13.61 -22.61 -7.23
N THR A 65 14.51 -22.86 -8.19
CA THR A 65 15.51 -23.94 -8.14
C THR A 65 16.48 -23.84 -6.96
N SER A 66 16.70 -22.62 -6.42
CA SER A 66 17.55 -22.40 -5.24
C SER A 66 16.90 -22.77 -3.90
N GLY A 67 15.64 -23.23 -3.90
CA GLY A 67 14.89 -23.52 -2.66
C GLY A 67 14.53 -22.28 -1.85
N LYS A 68 14.64 -21.07 -2.42
CA LYS A 68 14.30 -19.83 -1.76
C LYS A 68 12.79 -19.73 -1.55
N PHE A 69 12.39 -19.39 -0.32
CA PHE A 69 10.98 -19.10 0.00
C PHE A 69 10.53 -17.79 -0.64
N LEU A 70 9.48 -17.84 -1.42
CA LEU A 70 8.82 -16.67 -1.99
C LEU A 70 7.56 -16.39 -1.17
N PHE A 71 7.58 -15.26 -0.47
CA PHE A 71 6.47 -14.84 0.37
C PHE A 71 5.43 -14.11 -0.45
N ASN A 72 4.18 -14.31 -0.11
CA ASN A 72 3.05 -13.60 -0.67
C ASN A 72 2.09 -13.16 0.42
N ALA A 73 1.34 -12.10 0.14
CA ALA A 73 0.27 -11.63 0.98
C ALA A 73 -0.96 -11.35 0.11
N ARG A 74 -2.13 -11.74 0.60
CA ARG A 74 -3.40 -11.54 -0.08
C ARG A 74 -4.37 -10.79 0.79
N ILE A 75 -4.89 -9.68 0.28
CA ILE A 75 -5.93 -8.90 0.92
C ILE A 75 -7.25 -9.22 0.24
N ILE A 76 -8.17 -9.78 1.00
CA ILE A 76 -9.53 -10.12 0.56
C ILE A 76 -10.48 -9.12 1.21
N PRO A 77 -11.13 -8.23 0.44
CA PRO A 77 -12.11 -7.31 0.97
C PRO A 77 -13.46 -8.02 1.19
N TYR A 78 -14.34 -7.42 1.98
CA TYR A 78 -15.73 -7.88 2.11
C TYR A 78 -16.45 -7.85 0.76
N ARG A 79 -16.23 -6.81 -0.03
CA ARG A 79 -16.76 -6.62 -1.38
C ARG A 79 -15.75 -5.88 -2.23
N GLY A 80 -15.42 -6.41 -3.40
CA GLY A 80 -14.51 -5.77 -4.35
C GLY A 80 -13.37 -6.68 -4.78
N SER A 81 -12.38 -6.08 -5.41
CA SER A 81 -11.23 -6.76 -6.01
C SER A 81 -10.22 -7.23 -4.97
N TRP A 82 -9.63 -8.39 -5.20
CA TRP A 82 -8.55 -8.90 -4.37
C TRP A 82 -7.24 -8.21 -4.73
N LEU A 83 -6.42 -7.94 -3.70
CA LEU A 83 -5.09 -7.38 -3.87
C LEU A 83 -4.07 -8.41 -3.38
N ASP A 84 -3.21 -8.86 -4.28
CA ASP A 84 -2.13 -9.80 -4.01
C ASP A 84 -0.80 -9.08 -4.05
N PHE A 85 0.07 -9.35 -3.07
CA PHE A 85 1.47 -8.96 -3.04
C PHE A 85 2.33 -10.19 -3.19
N GLU A 86 3.29 -10.18 -4.11
CA GLU A 86 4.14 -11.31 -4.41
C GLU A 86 5.60 -10.88 -4.47
N HIS A 87 6.48 -11.59 -3.75
CA HIS A 87 7.94 -11.43 -3.90
C HIS A 87 8.45 -12.22 -5.10
N ASP A 88 9.33 -11.62 -5.85
CA ASP A 88 10.08 -12.27 -6.92
C ASP A 88 11.35 -12.94 -6.34
N ALA A 89 11.97 -13.86 -7.10
CA ALA A 89 13.24 -14.48 -6.76
C ALA A 89 14.38 -13.47 -6.50
N LYS A 90 14.29 -12.28 -7.11
CA LYS A 90 15.22 -11.16 -6.93
C LYS A 90 14.88 -10.25 -5.74
N ASN A 91 13.92 -10.63 -4.87
CA ASN A 91 13.38 -9.82 -3.77
C ASN A 91 12.61 -8.57 -4.19
N ASN A 92 12.19 -8.47 -5.44
CA ASN A 92 11.30 -7.39 -5.84
C ASN A 92 9.88 -7.70 -5.41
N LEU A 93 9.18 -6.72 -4.84
CA LEU A 93 7.80 -6.83 -4.45
C LEU A 93 6.90 -6.33 -5.57
N HIS A 94 5.94 -7.16 -5.97
CA HIS A 94 4.95 -6.84 -6.99
C HIS A 94 3.55 -6.87 -6.39
N ALA A 95 2.68 -6.04 -6.94
CA ALA A 95 1.25 -6.05 -6.63
C ALA A 95 0.46 -6.58 -7.84
N ARG A 96 -0.67 -7.22 -7.56
CA ARG A 96 -1.61 -7.72 -8.55
C ARG A 96 -3.04 -7.48 -8.06
N ILE A 97 -3.89 -6.97 -8.93
CA ILE A 97 -5.30 -6.74 -8.64
C ILE A 97 -6.13 -7.70 -9.49
N ASP A 98 -7.03 -8.44 -8.84
CA ASP A 98 -7.94 -9.41 -9.49
C ASP A 98 -7.23 -10.39 -10.45
N ARG A 99 -6.07 -10.90 -10.05
CA ARG A 99 -5.28 -11.85 -10.88
C ARG A 99 -4.86 -11.29 -12.25
N LYS A 100 -4.97 -9.98 -12.48
CA LYS A 100 -4.48 -9.33 -13.69
C LYS A 100 -2.95 -9.29 -13.70
N ARG A 101 -2.35 -8.61 -14.69
CA ARG A 101 -0.90 -8.48 -14.82
C ARG A 101 -0.30 -7.83 -13.57
N LYS A 102 0.76 -8.42 -13.04
CA LYS A 102 1.51 -7.87 -11.90
C LYS A 102 2.30 -6.63 -12.31
N PHE A 103 2.46 -5.70 -11.38
CA PHE A 103 3.23 -4.48 -11.52
C PHE A 103 4.04 -4.19 -10.26
N PRO A 104 5.10 -3.36 -10.32
CA PRO A 104 5.90 -3.04 -9.14
C PRO A 104 5.06 -2.40 -8.04
N VAL A 105 5.27 -2.80 -6.80
CA VAL A 105 4.51 -2.26 -5.65
C VAL A 105 4.74 -0.76 -5.45
N THR A 106 5.91 -0.26 -5.85
CA THR A 106 6.22 1.18 -5.80
C THR A 106 5.24 2.03 -6.60
N THR A 107 4.71 1.49 -7.71
CA THR A 107 3.66 2.16 -8.49
C THR A 107 2.36 2.26 -7.69
N LEU A 108 2.00 1.19 -6.95
CA LEU A 108 0.83 1.22 -6.07
C LEU A 108 1.01 2.26 -4.97
N PHE A 109 2.17 2.28 -4.30
CA PHE A 109 2.43 3.23 -3.22
C PHE A 109 2.42 4.68 -3.67
N LYS A 110 2.88 4.96 -4.88
CA LYS A 110 2.74 6.30 -5.48
C LYS A 110 1.29 6.70 -5.76
N CYS A 111 0.37 5.73 -5.85
CA CYS A 111 -1.06 5.99 -6.00
C CYS A 111 -1.80 6.08 -4.66
N LEU A 112 -1.19 5.61 -3.56
CA LEU A 112 -1.76 5.74 -2.22
C LEU A 112 -1.50 7.15 -1.70
N LEU A 113 -2.41 7.64 -0.86
CA LEU A 113 -2.25 8.94 -0.24
C LEU A 113 -1.02 8.95 0.68
N SER A 114 -0.19 10.01 0.57
CA SER A 114 0.87 10.26 1.54
C SER A 114 0.28 10.79 2.84
N ASP A 115 1.03 10.67 3.94
CA ASP A 115 0.63 11.23 5.24
C ASP A 115 0.38 12.76 5.16
N GLN A 116 1.13 13.46 4.30
CA GLN A 116 0.94 14.90 4.08
C GLN A 116 -0.38 15.20 3.37
N SER A 117 -0.72 14.40 2.36
CA SER A 117 -2.00 14.51 1.64
C SER A 117 -3.18 14.18 2.54
N ASP A 118 -3.04 13.19 3.42
CA ASP A 118 -4.09 12.83 4.38
C ASP A 118 -4.33 13.95 5.40
N LYS A 119 -3.27 14.60 5.91
CA LYS A 119 -3.38 15.79 6.77
C LYS A 119 -4.06 16.94 6.05
N TYR A 120 -3.65 17.21 4.81
CA TYR A 120 -4.24 18.27 4.00
C TYR A 120 -5.75 18.03 3.76
N LEU A 121 -6.16 16.79 3.45
CA LEU A 121 -7.57 16.45 3.28
C LEU A 121 -8.37 16.68 4.56
N LYS A 122 -7.86 16.27 5.73
CA LYS A 122 -8.49 16.50 7.02
C LYS A 122 -8.62 18.01 7.34
N GLU A 123 -7.61 18.81 7.00
CA GLU A 123 -7.67 20.27 7.14
C GLU A 123 -8.75 20.89 6.23
N CYS A 124 -8.85 20.41 4.98
CA CYS A 124 -9.89 20.85 4.05
C CYS A 124 -11.30 20.51 4.57
N GLU A 125 -11.50 19.28 5.08
CA GLU A 125 -12.77 18.87 5.70
C GLU A 125 -13.15 19.76 6.89
N ASN A 126 -12.21 20.01 7.79
CA ASN A 126 -12.43 20.85 8.98
C ASN A 126 -12.80 22.29 8.61
N ASN A 127 -12.19 22.83 7.57
CA ASN A 127 -12.40 24.19 7.10
C ASN A 127 -13.52 24.31 6.05
N LYS A 128 -14.16 23.19 5.66
CA LYS A 128 -15.17 23.12 4.59
C LYS A 128 -14.71 23.72 3.25
N ILE A 129 -13.44 23.48 2.93
CA ILE A 129 -12.80 23.92 1.68
C ILE A 129 -12.72 22.71 0.74
N ASP A 130 -13.08 22.89 -0.53
CA ASP A 130 -12.89 21.85 -1.54
C ASP A 130 -11.38 21.56 -1.73
N PRO A 131 -10.93 20.30 -1.62
CA PRO A 131 -9.52 19.96 -1.74
C PRO A 131 -9.01 20.17 -3.18
N ASP A 132 -7.87 20.83 -3.32
CA ASP A 132 -7.19 20.97 -4.61
C ASP A 132 -6.56 19.63 -5.02
N PRO A 133 -6.97 19.00 -6.16
CA PRO A 133 -6.43 17.72 -6.59
C PRO A 133 -4.92 17.72 -6.82
N ARG A 134 -4.31 18.89 -7.07
CA ARG A 134 -2.87 19.02 -7.31
C ARG A 134 -2.03 18.87 -6.03
N LYS A 135 -2.65 19.03 -4.87
CA LYS A 135 -2.01 18.87 -3.56
C LYS A 135 -2.18 17.46 -2.99
N ILE A 136 -3.01 16.63 -3.62
CA ILE A 136 -3.22 15.24 -3.24
C ILE A 136 -2.16 14.41 -3.95
N LEU A 137 -1.06 14.14 -3.24
CA LEU A 137 0.08 13.41 -3.77
C LEU A 137 0.14 12.00 -3.16
N GLY A 138 0.62 11.06 -3.94
CA GLY A 138 0.97 9.73 -3.44
C GLY A 138 2.25 9.76 -2.60
N MET A 139 2.64 8.60 -2.07
CA MET A 139 3.87 8.46 -1.28
C MET A 139 5.09 8.91 -2.07
N THR A 140 5.95 9.69 -1.43
CA THR A 140 7.22 10.14 -2.01
C THR A 140 8.23 8.99 -2.09
N GLY A 141 9.29 9.17 -2.87
CA GLY A 141 10.38 8.17 -2.95
C GLY A 141 11.05 7.92 -1.61
N GLU A 142 11.21 8.94 -0.77
CA GLU A 142 11.80 8.83 0.57
C GLU A 142 10.90 8.08 1.53
N GLU A 143 9.59 8.34 1.53
CA GLU A 143 8.60 7.60 2.30
C GLU A 143 8.58 6.11 1.91
N ILE A 144 8.62 5.80 0.62
CA ILE A 144 8.68 4.42 0.13
C ILE A 144 9.99 3.74 0.59
N LEU A 145 11.12 4.42 0.49
CA LEU A 145 12.40 3.87 0.93
C LEU A 145 12.41 3.60 2.44
N SER A 146 11.80 4.45 3.24
CA SER A 146 11.72 4.28 4.70
C SER A 146 10.86 3.07 5.13
N LEU A 147 9.96 2.58 4.26
CA LEU A 147 9.21 1.35 4.50
C LEU A 147 10.06 0.08 4.36
N PHE A 148 11.12 0.11 3.54
CA PHE A 148 11.93 -1.07 3.22
C PHE A 148 13.32 -1.03 3.84
N TYR A 149 13.83 0.13 4.21
CA TYR A 149 15.19 0.34 4.67
C TYR A 149 15.24 1.24 5.89
N ASP A 150 16.10 0.87 6.82
CA ASP A 150 16.41 1.71 7.97
C ASP A 150 17.34 2.85 7.56
N ASN A 151 17.07 4.05 8.05
CA ASN A 151 17.92 5.21 7.82
C ASN A 151 19.10 5.20 8.79
N ILE A 152 20.30 5.22 8.24
CA ILE A 152 21.54 5.35 9.02
C ILE A 152 21.96 6.80 9.02
N PRO A 153 21.92 7.52 10.17
CA PRO A 153 22.32 8.92 10.22
C PRO A 153 23.85 9.03 10.16
N TYR A 154 24.35 9.76 9.17
CA TYR A 154 25.76 10.14 9.06
C TYR A 154 25.97 11.55 9.60
N LYS A 155 27.03 11.73 10.37
CA LYS A 155 27.49 13.05 10.83
C LYS A 155 28.85 13.38 10.22
N LYS A 156 29.01 14.58 9.68
CA LYS A 156 30.30 15.07 9.19
C LYS A 156 31.12 15.61 10.36
N ASN A 157 32.29 15.06 10.57
CA ASN A 157 33.29 15.50 11.58
C ASN A 157 34.53 15.99 10.86
N GLU A 158 35.50 16.53 11.61
CA GLU A 158 36.80 16.98 11.08
C GLU A 158 37.59 15.86 10.37
N PHE A 159 37.41 14.60 10.83
CA PHE A 159 38.08 13.41 10.26
C PHE A 159 37.30 12.72 9.15
N GLY A 160 36.13 13.26 8.73
CA GLY A 160 35.28 12.70 7.70
C GLY A 160 33.85 12.43 8.15
N TRP A 161 33.23 11.41 7.55
CA TRP A 161 31.88 11.02 7.89
C TRP A 161 31.87 9.94 8.99
N SER A 162 31.11 10.15 10.04
CA SER A 162 30.93 9.21 11.14
C SER A 162 29.47 8.74 11.21
N PHE A 163 29.28 7.49 11.58
CA PHE A 163 27.96 6.89 11.82
C PHE A 163 28.06 5.83 12.91
N LYS A 164 26.93 5.53 13.53
CA LYS A 164 26.84 4.46 14.53
C LYS A 164 26.65 3.15 13.78
N GLN A 165 27.64 2.28 13.83
CA GLN A 165 27.63 0.98 13.17
C GLN A 165 27.49 -0.16 14.18
N ASP A 166 26.68 -1.16 13.85
CA ASP A 166 26.71 -2.44 14.56
C ASP A 166 27.88 -3.28 14.03
N LEU A 167 28.73 -3.74 14.92
CA LEU A 167 29.91 -4.56 14.60
C LEU A 167 29.53 -5.89 13.93
N SER A 168 28.33 -6.40 14.17
CA SER A 168 27.84 -7.62 13.54
C SER A 168 27.82 -7.53 12.00
N PHE A 169 27.66 -6.33 11.45
CA PHE A 169 27.67 -6.09 10.01
C PHE A 169 28.99 -6.45 9.32
N PHE A 170 30.11 -6.28 10.04
CA PHE A 170 31.44 -6.57 9.50
C PHE A 170 31.88 -8.00 9.74
N LYS A 171 31.17 -8.77 10.54
CA LYS A 171 31.53 -10.17 10.84
C LYS A 171 31.78 -10.97 9.57
N SER A 172 32.95 -11.59 9.48
CA SER A 172 33.43 -12.39 8.35
C SER A 172 33.65 -11.59 7.04
N LYS A 173 33.73 -10.27 7.09
CA LYS A 173 34.05 -9.42 5.93
C LYS A 173 35.48 -8.91 6.01
N ILE A 174 36.09 -8.69 4.83
CA ILE A 174 37.38 -8.02 4.71
C ILE A 174 37.13 -6.54 4.50
N LEU A 175 37.78 -5.70 5.30
CA LEU A 175 37.60 -4.25 5.21
C LEU A 175 38.29 -3.70 3.95
N ASN A 176 37.56 -2.91 3.19
CA ASN A 176 38.09 -2.23 2.00
C ASN A 176 38.64 -0.82 2.30
N PHE A 177 38.50 -0.35 3.55
CA PHE A 177 38.92 0.98 4.01
C PHE A 177 39.33 0.90 5.49
N ASP A 178 40.08 1.91 5.95
CA ASP A 178 40.46 2.02 7.36
C ASP A 178 39.26 2.52 8.19
N ILE A 179 39.05 1.91 9.35
CA ILE A 179 38.03 2.38 10.30
C ILE A 179 38.74 3.27 11.33
N LEU A 180 38.32 4.52 11.42
CA LEU A 180 38.85 5.53 12.32
C LEU A 180 37.90 5.75 13.51
N ASP A 181 38.46 6.05 14.69
CA ASP A 181 37.69 6.55 15.80
C ASP A 181 37.17 7.97 15.50
N SER A 182 35.87 8.15 15.57
CA SER A 182 35.22 9.42 15.26
C SER A 182 35.60 10.59 16.21
N LYS A 183 36.16 10.27 17.38
CA LYS A 183 36.56 11.28 18.37
C LYS A 183 38.01 11.73 18.22
N ASN A 184 38.91 10.78 17.95
CA ASN A 184 40.37 10.98 18.03
C ASN A 184 41.05 10.87 16.67
N GLY A 185 40.32 10.40 15.62
CA GLY A 185 40.93 10.15 14.31
C GLY A 185 41.90 8.97 14.27
N LYS A 186 42.05 8.20 15.37
CA LYS A 186 42.95 7.05 15.42
C LYS A 186 42.41 5.90 14.59
N VAL A 187 43.27 5.21 13.86
CA VAL A 187 42.91 3.98 13.12
C VAL A 187 42.60 2.87 14.10
N LEU A 188 41.37 2.40 14.10
CA LEU A 188 40.91 1.28 14.91
C LEU A 188 41.16 -0.06 14.18
N LEU A 189 40.86 -0.11 12.90
CA LEU A 189 41.06 -1.28 12.06
C LEU A 189 41.59 -0.82 10.70
N THR A 190 42.62 -1.49 10.19
CA THR A 190 43.23 -1.17 8.89
C THR A 190 42.52 -1.90 7.75
N LYS A 191 42.60 -1.32 6.56
CA LYS A 191 42.20 -1.94 5.30
C LYS A 191 42.81 -3.34 5.18
N GLY A 192 42.02 -4.32 4.74
CA GLY A 192 42.45 -5.70 4.59
C GLY A 192 42.29 -6.57 5.84
N THR A 193 41.92 -5.97 6.98
CA THR A 193 41.64 -6.75 8.19
C THR A 193 40.33 -7.53 8.02
N LYS A 194 40.37 -8.82 8.37
CA LYS A 194 39.15 -9.67 8.46
C LYS A 194 38.57 -9.50 9.85
N VAL A 195 37.33 -9.07 9.93
CA VAL A 195 36.59 -8.87 11.17
C VAL A 195 35.75 -10.09 11.53
#